data_f211b05d084793a84ccc29b0de73fc54
#
_entry.id   f211b05d084793a84ccc29b0de73fc54
#
_cell.length_a   1.000
_cell.length_b   1.000
_cell.length_c   1.000
_cell.angle_alpha   90.00
_cell.angle_beta   90.00
_cell.angle_gamma   90.00
#
_symmetry.space_group_name_H-M   'P 1'
#
loop_
_entity.id
_entity.type
_entity.pdbx_description
1 polymer ?
#
loop_
_entity_poly.entity_id
_entity_poly.type
_entity_poly.pdbx_seq_one_letter_code
_entity_poly.pdbx_strand_id
1 'polypeptide(L)'
;MAQETEEAQRGLDAIAGVAREASRKGPPPVDLWNPPFCGDLDMRIASDGTWFYLKTPIGRAALVKLFASVLKREGDRYFLVTPVEKCGIVVEDAPFLAVELRAEQTARGRVLYFRTNVDDWVACGREHALRFEPEPETGGLKPYLHVRRDLWAKVTRALFYDLVELGEERDLGGERLFGVASAGEFFAMAPAASLRDFM
;
A
#
# COMPACT_ATOMS: atom_id res chain seq x y z
N MET A 1 15.63 2.77 29.53
CA MET A 1 14.28 3.14 29.04
C MET A 1 14.21 4.59 28.58
N ALA A 2 14.38 5.64 29.43
CA ALA A 2 14.29 7.03 28.96
C ALA A 2 15.42 7.43 27.97
N GLN A 3 16.65 7.00 28.19
CA GLN A 3 17.79 7.27 27.31
C GLN A 3 17.67 6.57 25.95
N GLU A 4 17.23 5.31 25.91
CA GLU A 4 16.98 4.56 24.69
C GLU A 4 15.87 5.21 23.82
N THR A 5 14.83 5.73 24.47
CA THR A 5 13.75 6.45 23.78
C THR A 5 14.25 7.76 23.17
N GLU A 6 15.13 8.48 23.87
CA GLU A 6 15.70 9.75 23.40
C GLU A 6 16.69 9.55 22.26
N GLU A 7 17.46 8.46 22.27
CA GLU A 7 18.39 8.08 21.22
C GLU A 7 17.63 7.62 19.96
N ALA A 8 16.60 6.79 20.14
CA ALA A 8 15.69 6.40 19.05
C ALA A 8 15.02 7.62 18.40
N GLN A 9 14.57 8.60 19.22
CA GLN A 9 13.98 9.82 18.71
C GLN A 9 14.96 10.67 17.91
N ARG A 10 16.20 10.81 18.35
CA ARG A 10 17.28 11.51 17.61
C ARG A 10 17.59 10.85 16.28
N GLY A 11 17.66 9.51 16.26
CA GLY A 11 17.85 8.75 15.03
C GLY A 11 16.72 8.97 14.00
N LEU A 12 15.46 8.89 14.46
CA LEU A 12 14.29 9.19 13.62
C LEU A 12 14.32 10.61 13.05
N ASP A 13 14.67 11.60 13.87
CA ASP A 13 14.70 13.00 13.46
C ASP A 13 15.83 13.28 12.45
N ALA A 14 16.94 12.56 12.53
CA ALA A 14 18.03 12.63 11.54
C ALA A 14 17.55 12.10 10.17
N ILE A 15 16.98 10.89 10.11
CA ILE A 15 16.41 10.30 8.88
C ILE A 15 15.31 11.20 8.31
N ALA A 16 14.44 11.73 9.19
CA ALA A 16 13.38 12.64 8.79
C ALA A 16 13.90 13.96 8.21
N GLY A 17 15.02 14.46 8.71
CA GLY A 17 15.67 15.66 8.19
C GLY A 17 16.07 15.52 6.73
N VAL A 18 16.73 14.43 6.39
CA VAL A 18 17.14 14.12 5.01
C VAL A 18 15.93 13.89 4.10
N ALA A 19 14.93 13.14 4.57
CA ALA A 19 13.70 12.90 3.81
C ALA A 19 12.90 14.18 3.56
N ARG A 20 12.82 15.12 4.53
CA ARG A 20 12.18 16.43 4.35
C ARG A 20 12.88 17.28 3.29
N GLU A 21 14.19 17.34 3.32
CA GLU A 21 14.95 18.09 2.32
C GLU A 21 14.69 17.53 0.92
N ALA A 22 14.67 16.21 0.78
CA ALA A 22 14.37 15.52 -0.46
C ALA A 22 12.94 15.79 -0.98
N SER A 23 11.98 16.06 -0.08
CA SER A 23 10.56 16.27 -0.39
C SER A 23 10.17 17.75 -0.56
N ARG A 24 11.10 18.70 -0.38
CA ARG A 24 10.79 20.16 -0.39
C ARG A 24 10.23 20.67 -1.73
N LYS A 25 10.53 20.03 -2.84
CA LYS A 25 10.12 20.44 -4.19
C LYS A 25 8.93 19.65 -4.76
N GLY A 26 8.23 18.90 -3.93
CA GLY A 26 7.12 18.04 -4.32
C GLY A 26 7.39 16.56 -4.10
N PRO A 27 6.62 15.65 -4.71
CA PRO A 27 6.83 14.20 -4.56
C PRO A 27 8.26 13.83 -4.93
N PRO A 28 8.99 13.13 -4.03
CA PRO A 28 10.38 12.79 -4.25
C PRO A 28 10.55 11.86 -5.47
N PRO A 29 11.45 12.17 -6.41
CA PRO A 29 11.72 11.34 -7.58
C PRO A 29 12.65 10.16 -7.20
N VAL A 30 12.22 9.31 -6.26
CA VAL A 30 13.05 8.22 -5.70
C VAL A 30 13.56 7.24 -6.76
N ASP A 31 12.90 7.13 -7.91
CA ASP A 31 13.34 6.27 -9.01
C ASP A 31 14.60 6.79 -9.71
N LEU A 32 14.85 8.09 -9.61
CA LEU A 32 16.05 8.74 -10.17
C LEU A 32 17.24 8.68 -9.20
N TRP A 33 17.01 8.24 -7.95
CA TRP A 33 18.06 8.19 -6.95
C TRP A 33 18.67 6.79 -6.88
N ASN A 34 20.00 6.74 -6.94
CA ASN A 34 20.76 5.50 -6.80
C ASN A 34 21.95 5.70 -5.84
N PRO A 35 21.67 6.09 -4.59
CA PRO A 35 22.72 6.27 -3.58
C PRO A 35 23.29 4.92 -3.12
N PRO A 36 24.45 4.94 -2.42
CA PRO A 36 25.00 3.74 -1.82
C PRO A 36 24.05 3.16 -0.76
N PHE A 37 24.07 1.84 -0.61
CA PHE A 37 23.37 1.16 0.46
C PHE A 37 24.11 1.37 1.78
N CYS A 38 23.42 1.87 2.79
CA CYS A 38 23.98 2.23 4.10
C CYS A 38 23.66 1.22 5.22
N GLY A 39 23.08 0.07 4.87
CA GLY A 39 22.66 -0.96 5.82
C GLY A 39 21.15 -0.99 6.07
N ASP A 40 20.72 -1.92 6.92
CA ASP A 40 19.33 -2.09 7.30
C ASP A 40 19.05 -1.29 8.59
N LEU A 41 17.92 -0.59 8.60
CA LEU A 41 17.39 0.07 9.80
C LEU A 41 16.54 -0.93 10.60
N ASP A 42 16.58 -0.84 11.93
CA ASP A 42 15.56 -1.51 12.77
C ASP A 42 14.22 -0.74 12.65
N MET A 43 13.72 -0.74 11.43
CA MET A 43 12.45 -0.13 11.05
C MET A 43 11.56 -1.17 10.38
N ARG A 44 10.28 -1.22 10.78
CA ARG A 44 9.34 -2.21 10.31
C ARG A 44 7.96 -1.60 10.09
N ILE A 45 7.33 -1.99 8.99
CA ILE A 45 5.91 -1.75 8.74
C ILE A 45 5.18 -3.07 9.03
N ALA A 46 4.35 -3.08 10.04
CA ALA A 46 3.54 -4.24 10.41
C ALA A 46 2.38 -4.45 9.42
N SER A 47 1.80 -5.64 9.43
CA SER A 47 0.68 -6.03 8.56
C SER A 47 -0.61 -5.22 8.78
N ASP A 48 -0.72 -4.52 9.92
CA ASP A 48 -1.78 -3.57 10.26
C ASP A 48 -1.46 -2.12 9.85
N GLY A 49 -0.34 -1.90 9.14
CA GLY A 49 0.11 -0.59 8.67
C GLY A 49 0.83 0.26 9.72
N THR A 50 1.05 -0.26 10.93
CA THR A 50 1.80 0.45 11.98
C THR A 50 3.29 0.44 11.67
N TRP A 51 3.91 1.62 11.71
CA TRP A 51 5.36 1.78 11.56
C TRP A 51 6.05 1.72 12.91
N PHE A 52 7.11 0.95 12.99
CA PHE A 52 7.96 0.82 14.18
C PHE A 52 9.39 1.24 13.87
N TYR A 53 10.03 1.85 14.83
CA TYR A 53 11.48 2.09 14.85
C TYR A 53 12.04 1.68 16.21
N LEU A 54 13.11 0.86 16.21
CA LEU A 54 13.68 0.25 17.42
C LEU A 54 12.57 -0.36 18.30
N LYS A 55 11.67 -1.13 17.68
CA LYS A 55 10.51 -1.81 18.31
C LYS A 55 9.46 -0.87 18.91
N THR A 56 9.62 0.46 18.79
CA THR A 56 8.67 1.45 19.28
C THR A 56 7.79 1.96 18.13
N PRO A 57 6.44 2.02 18.28
CA PRO A 57 5.58 2.52 17.23
C PRO A 57 5.79 4.02 16.98
N ILE A 58 5.81 4.41 15.71
CA ILE A 58 5.93 5.81 15.28
C ILE A 58 4.54 6.45 15.32
N GLY A 59 4.20 7.12 16.41
CA GLY A 59 2.89 7.75 16.60
C GLY A 59 2.65 9.05 15.82
N ARG A 60 3.69 9.63 15.20
CA ARG A 60 3.59 10.89 14.44
C ARG A 60 3.21 10.62 12.97
N ALA A 61 1.93 10.79 12.62
CA ALA A 61 1.44 10.55 11.27
C ALA A 61 2.20 11.33 10.18
N ALA A 62 2.59 12.58 10.45
CA ALA A 62 3.38 13.38 9.53
C ALA A 62 4.77 12.76 9.23
N LEU A 63 5.35 12.06 10.19
CA LEU A 63 6.63 11.37 10.02
C LEU A 63 6.46 10.09 9.19
N VAL A 64 5.40 9.33 9.45
CA VAL A 64 5.02 8.15 8.66
C VAL A 64 4.81 8.54 7.19
N LYS A 65 4.04 9.61 6.91
CA LYS A 65 3.84 10.10 5.54
C LYS A 65 5.14 10.52 4.87
N LEU A 66 6.03 11.14 5.61
CA LEU A 66 7.33 11.55 5.10
C LEU A 66 8.17 10.34 4.69
N PHE A 67 8.29 9.31 5.55
CA PHE A 67 9.00 8.08 5.21
C PHE A 67 8.33 7.32 4.06
N ALA A 68 7.00 7.27 4.06
CA ALA A 68 6.24 6.69 2.96
C ALA A 68 6.53 7.36 1.61
N SER A 69 6.81 8.68 1.59
CA SER A 69 7.10 9.42 0.36
C SER A 69 8.44 9.03 -0.28
N VAL A 70 9.41 8.58 0.53
CA VAL A 70 10.76 8.14 0.09
C VAL A 70 10.91 6.62 0.06
N LEU A 71 9.80 5.89 0.20
CA LEU A 71 9.79 4.44 0.15
C LEU A 71 9.96 3.95 -1.29
N LYS A 72 10.79 2.92 -1.48
CA LYS A 72 11.06 2.23 -2.74
C LYS A 72 11.10 0.73 -2.52
N ARG A 73 10.58 -0.04 -3.48
CA ARG A 73 10.75 -1.49 -3.54
C ARG A 73 11.75 -1.84 -4.64
N GLU A 74 12.67 -2.74 -4.35
CA GLU A 74 13.61 -3.31 -5.33
C GLU A 74 13.60 -4.85 -5.13
N GLY A 75 13.01 -5.56 -6.07
CA GLY A 75 12.74 -6.99 -5.91
C GLY A 75 11.80 -7.25 -4.72
N ASP A 76 12.25 -8.07 -3.77
CA ASP A 76 11.48 -8.42 -2.57
C ASP A 76 11.84 -7.56 -1.34
N ARG A 77 12.69 -6.55 -1.51
CA ARG A 77 13.14 -5.69 -0.43
C ARG A 77 12.60 -4.28 -0.53
N TYR A 78 12.39 -3.67 0.64
CA TYR A 78 11.94 -2.29 0.77
C TYR A 78 13.05 -1.42 1.34
N PHE A 79 13.10 -0.17 0.85
CA PHE A 79 14.13 0.79 1.22
C PHE A 79 13.53 2.17 1.44
N LEU A 80 14.08 2.91 2.39
CA LEU A 80 13.97 4.36 2.43
C LEU A 80 15.12 4.93 1.61
N VAL A 81 14.79 5.70 0.57
CA VAL A 81 15.78 6.22 -0.38
C VAL A 81 15.77 7.73 -0.37
N THR A 82 16.94 8.32 -0.20
CA THR A 82 17.19 9.76 -0.31
C THR A 82 18.26 10.00 -1.37
N PRO A 83 18.58 11.23 -1.77
CA PRO A 83 19.67 11.47 -2.71
C PRO A 83 21.05 10.95 -2.26
N VAL A 84 21.26 10.75 -0.96
CA VAL A 84 22.58 10.47 -0.38
C VAL A 84 22.71 9.07 0.21
N GLU A 85 21.60 8.41 0.54
CA GLU A 85 21.61 7.10 1.21
C GLU A 85 20.39 6.24 0.85
N LYS A 86 20.57 4.92 0.92
CA LYS A 86 19.53 3.91 0.78
C LYS A 86 19.61 2.95 1.96
N CYS A 87 18.57 2.92 2.80
CA CYS A 87 18.50 2.08 3.98
C CYS A 87 17.37 1.05 3.84
N GLY A 88 17.68 -0.22 4.11
CA GLY A 88 16.67 -1.30 4.10
C GLY A 88 15.74 -1.22 5.29
N ILE A 89 14.49 -1.61 5.07
CA ILE A 89 13.47 -1.77 6.12
C ILE A 89 12.68 -3.06 5.90
N VAL A 90 11.97 -3.51 6.93
CA VAL A 90 11.10 -4.68 6.87
C VAL A 90 9.66 -4.25 6.61
N VAL A 91 8.97 -4.93 5.68
CA VAL A 91 7.53 -4.80 5.47
C VAL A 91 6.91 -6.19 5.58
N GLU A 92 6.00 -6.39 6.53
CA GLU A 92 5.45 -7.72 6.82
C GLU A 92 4.48 -8.22 5.74
N ASP A 93 3.71 -7.32 5.13
CA ASP A 93 2.72 -7.65 4.10
C ASP A 93 2.76 -6.58 2.99
N ALA A 94 2.07 -5.47 3.17
CA ALA A 94 2.07 -4.35 2.24
C ALA A 94 2.46 -3.04 2.94
N PRO A 95 3.15 -2.12 2.26
CA PRO A 95 3.61 -0.88 2.87
C PRO A 95 2.47 0.10 3.19
N PHE A 96 1.30 -0.08 2.57
CA PHE A 96 0.13 0.76 2.78
C PHE A 96 -1.11 -0.08 3.08
N LEU A 97 -2.11 0.60 3.68
CA LEU A 97 -3.48 0.09 3.78
C LEU A 97 -4.42 1.01 3.00
N ALA A 98 -5.35 0.44 2.24
CA ALA A 98 -6.51 1.16 1.74
C ALA A 98 -7.58 1.16 2.85
N VAL A 99 -7.92 2.37 3.33
CA VAL A 99 -8.74 2.57 4.54
C VAL A 99 -10.08 3.26 4.27
N GLU A 100 -10.28 3.78 3.07
CA GLU A 100 -11.55 4.39 2.63
C GLU A 100 -11.77 4.07 1.15
N LEU A 101 -13.02 3.81 0.79
CA LEU A 101 -13.48 3.56 -0.58
C LEU A 101 -14.60 4.55 -0.93
N ARG A 102 -14.53 5.14 -2.11
CA ARG A 102 -15.60 5.91 -2.74
C ARG A 102 -15.86 5.39 -4.14
N ALA A 103 -17.12 5.23 -4.49
CA ALA A 103 -17.54 4.90 -5.84
C ALA A 103 -18.19 6.12 -6.47
N GLU A 104 -17.66 6.57 -7.59
CA GLU A 104 -18.21 7.70 -8.34
C GLU A 104 -18.66 7.25 -9.72
N GLN A 105 -19.85 7.71 -10.14
CA GLN A 105 -20.35 7.47 -11.48
C GLN A 105 -19.86 8.58 -12.41
N THR A 106 -19.12 8.19 -13.45
CA THR A 106 -18.60 9.10 -14.47
C THR A 106 -19.26 8.84 -15.83
N ALA A 107 -19.02 9.72 -16.80
CA ALA A 107 -19.49 9.49 -18.18
C ALA A 107 -18.89 8.21 -18.83
N ARG A 108 -17.80 7.67 -18.28
CA ARG A 108 -17.13 6.45 -18.74
C ARG A 108 -17.41 5.24 -17.85
N GLY A 109 -18.41 5.33 -16.97
CA GLY A 109 -18.77 4.29 -16.00
C GLY A 109 -18.29 4.59 -14.58
N ARG A 110 -18.46 3.61 -13.71
CA ARG A 110 -18.05 3.70 -12.30
C ARG A 110 -16.53 3.76 -12.17
N VAL A 111 -16.06 4.64 -11.29
CA VAL A 111 -14.66 4.71 -10.85
C VAL A 111 -14.61 4.53 -9.34
N LEU A 112 -13.76 3.65 -8.86
CA LEU A 112 -13.48 3.41 -7.46
C LEU A 112 -12.24 4.20 -7.04
N TYR A 113 -12.37 5.00 -5.99
CA TYR A 113 -11.28 5.76 -5.40
C TYR A 113 -10.99 5.21 -4.02
N PHE A 114 -9.72 4.96 -3.75
CA PHE A 114 -9.25 4.48 -2.45
C PHE A 114 -8.36 5.51 -1.79
N ARG A 115 -8.55 5.72 -0.49
CA ARG A 115 -7.62 6.48 0.33
C ARG A 115 -6.74 5.53 1.13
N THR A 116 -5.45 5.77 1.09
CA THR A 116 -4.48 5.03 1.89
C THR A 116 -4.38 5.58 3.31
N ASN A 117 -3.78 4.79 4.23
CA ASN A 117 -3.46 5.21 5.59
C ASN A 117 -2.42 6.34 5.67
N VAL A 118 -1.81 6.72 4.55
CA VAL A 118 -0.91 7.89 4.41
C VAL A 118 -1.58 9.05 3.65
N ASP A 119 -2.91 8.99 3.46
CA ASP A 119 -3.78 9.97 2.80
C ASP A 119 -3.53 10.18 1.30
N ASP A 120 -2.94 9.23 0.62
CA ASP A 120 -2.92 9.21 -0.84
C ASP A 120 -4.29 8.75 -1.37
N TRP A 121 -4.91 9.49 -2.28
CA TRP A 121 -6.09 9.07 -3.03
C TRP A 121 -5.68 8.46 -4.36
N VAL A 122 -6.17 7.25 -4.63
CA VAL A 122 -5.83 6.46 -5.81
C VAL A 122 -7.11 6.10 -6.56
N ALA A 123 -7.19 6.45 -7.83
CA ALA A 123 -8.27 6.03 -8.72
C ALA A 123 -7.95 4.63 -9.27
N CYS A 124 -8.71 3.63 -8.87
CA CYS A 124 -8.56 2.27 -9.35
C CYS A 124 -8.88 2.16 -10.85
N GLY A 125 -7.98 1.55 -11.59
CA GLY A 125 -8.07 1.38 -13.04
C GLY A 125 -6.84 0.68 -13.57
N ARG A 126 -6.56 0.86 -14.86
CA ARG A 126 -5.46 0.17 -15.54
C ARG A 126 -4.08 0.42 -14.92
N GLU A 127 -3.79 1.66 -14.51
CA GLU A 127 -2.49 2.02 -13.91
C GLU A 127 -2.42 1.67 -12.42
N HIS A 128 -3.56 1.65 -11.74
CA HIS A 128 -3.71 1.33 -10.33
C HIS A 128 -4.68 0.16 -10.17
N ALA A 129 -4.20 -1.01 -10.56
CA ALA A 129 -5.01 -2.21 -10.61
C ALA A 129 -5.28 -2.79 -9.20
N LEU A 130 -6.46 -3.42 -9.06
CA LEU A 130 -6.71 -4.35 -7.96
C LEU A 130 -6.18 -5.74 -8.34
N ARG A 131 -5.64 -6.45 -7.37
CA ARG A 131 -5.34 -7.88 -7.44
C ARG A 131 -5.86 -8.58 -6.20
N PHE A 132 -6.22 -9.84 -6.35
CA PHE A 132 -6.77 -10.67 -5.29
C PHE A 132 -5.89 -11.91 -5.14
N GLU A 133 -5.28 -12.09 -3.97
CA GLU A 133 -4.41 -13.20 -3.68
C GLU A 133 -5.15 -14.19 -2.76
N PRO A 134 -5.06 -15.51 -3.01
CA PRO A 134 -5.62 -16.49 -2.10
C PRO A 134 -4.97 -16.38 -0.70
N GLU A 135 -5.77 -16.50 0.33
CA GLU A 135 -5.32 -16.62 1.72
C GLU A 135 -5.49 -18.07 2.17
N PRO A 136 -4.43 -18.89 2.12
CA PRO A 136 -4.56 -20.35 2.37
C PRO A 136 -5.09 -20.69 3.77
N GLU A 137 -4.80 -19.86 4.76
CA GLU A 137 -5.19 -20.11 6.16
C GLU A 137 -6.70 -19.96 6.39
N THR A 138 -7.35 -19.08 5.65
CA THR A 138 -8.78 -18.78 5.81
C THR A 138 -9.63 -19.27 4.65
N GLY A 139 -9.00 -19.67 3.54
CA GLY A 139 -9.67 -19.93 2.26
C GLY A 139 -10.22 -18.67 1.58
N GLY A 140 -9.96 -17.49 2.14
CA GLY A 140 -10.41 -16.21 1.64
C GLY A 140 -9.48 -15.59 0.60
N LEU A 141 -9.72 -14.30 0.35
CA LEU A 141 -8.92 -13.48 -0.55
C LEU A 141 -8.31 -12.29 0.18
N LYS A 142 -7.06 -11.97 -0.15
CA LYS A 142 -6.38 -10.73 0.22
C LYS A 142 -6.39 -9.78 -0.96
N PRO A 143 -7.19 -8.71 -0.93
CA PRO A 143 -7.19 -7.71 -1.99
C PRO A 143 -6.06 -6.69 -1.78
N TYR A 144 -5.40 -6.34 -2.88
CA TYR A 144 -4.35 -5.32 -2.93
C TYR A 144 -4.63 -4.33 -4.05
N LEU A 145 -4.35 -3.06 -3.79
CA LEU A 145 -4.43 -1.97 -4.76
C LEU A 145 -3.01 -1.48 -5.09
N HIS A 146 -2.68 -1.39 -6.36
CA HIS A 146 -1.45 -0.73 -6.79
C HIS A 146 -1.52 0.77 -6.51
N VAL A 147 -0.57 1.30 -5.73
CA VAL A 147 -0.56 2.72 -5.34
C VAL A 147 0.38 3.53 -6.22
N ARG A 148 1.64 3.13 -6.29
CA ARG A 148 2.67 3.78 -7.12
C ARG A 148 3.90 2.90 -7.23
N ARG A 149 4.64 3.00 -8.33
CA ARG A 149 5.85 2.20 -8.59
C ARG A 149 5.52 0.71 -8.41
N ASP A 150 6.25 -0.01 -7.57
CA ASP A 150 5.91 -1.38 -7.16
C ASP A 150 5.43 -1.42 -5.70
N LEU A 151 4.72 -0.39 -5.26
CA LEU A 151 4.18 -0.28 -3.90
C LEU A 151 2.66 -0.48 -3.94
N TRP A 152 2.19 -1.36 -3.08
CA TRP A 152 0.81 -1.81 -2.99
C TRP A 152 0.19 -1.43 -1.64
N ALA A 153 -1.12 -1.24 -1.62
CA ALA A 153 -1.91 -1.11 -0.42
C ALA A 153 -2.75 -2.37 -0.23
N LYS A 154 -2.67 -2.99 0.92
CA LYS A 154 -3.63 -4.02 1.32
C LYS A 154 -4.97 -3.35 1.59
N VAL A 155 -6.02 -3.85 0.97
CA VAL A 155 -7.38 -3.38 1.24
C VAL A 155 -7.85 -3.95 2.57
N THR A 156 -8.33 -3.09 3.47
CA THR A 156 -8.84 -3.55 4.78
C THR A 156 -10.03 -4.48 4.61
N ARG A 157 -10.27 -5.34 5.58
CA ARG A 157 -11.37 -6.32 5.53
C ARG A 157 -12.74 -5.65 5.38
N ALA A 158 -12.94 -4.50 6.03
CA ALA A 158 -14.19 -3.74 5.90
C ALA A 158 -14.42 -3.32 4.45
N LEU A 159 -13.41 -2.72 3.81
CA LEU A 159 -13.51 -2.30 2.41
C LEU A 159 -13.61 -3.48 1.44
N PHE A 160 -13.11 -4.65 1.80
CA PHE A 160 -13.29 -5.84 0.98
C PHE A 160 -14.76 -6.25 0.90
N TYR A 161 -15.52 -6.14 1.99
CA TYR A 161 -16.97 -6.35 1.94
C TYR A 161 -17.68 -5.32 1.07
N ASP A 162 -17.30 -4.04 1.17
CA ASP A 162 -17.82 -3.00 0.28
C ASP A 162 -17.52 -3.29 -1.20
N LEU A 163 -16.32 -3.83 -1.50
CA LEU A 163 -15.98 -4.27 -2.86
C LEU A 163 -16.84 -5.44 -3.34
N VAL A 164 -17.14 -6.39 -2.46
CA VAL A 164 -18.01 -7.53 -2.79
C VAL A 164 -19.43 -7.04 -3.07
N GLU A 165 -19.96 -6.10 -2.30
CA GLU A 165 -21.27 -5.49 -2.55
C GLU A 165 -21.34 -4.74 -3.89
N LEU A 166 -20.24 -4.15 -4.32
CA LEU A 166 -20.11 -3.49 -5.63
C LEU A 166 -19.81 -4.47 -6.77
N GLY A 167 -19.64 -5.75 -6.45
CA GLY A 167 -19.26 -6.80 -7.38
C GLY A 167 -20.33 -7.13 -8.41
N GLU A 168 -19.90 -7.69 -9.52
CA GLU A 168 -20.75 -8.16 -10.60
C GLU A 168 -20.15 -9.42 -11.24
N GLU A 169 -21.00 -10.22 -11.90
CA GLU A 169 -20.54 -11.34 -12.69
C GLU A 169 -20.29 -10.92 -14.14
N ARG A 170 -19.19 -11.38 -14.73
CA ARG A 170 -18.86 -11.19 -16.15
C ARG A 170 -18.35 -12.48 -16.78
N ASP A 171 -18.73 -12.68 -18.05
CA ASP A 171 -18.16 -13.75 -18.86
C ASP A 171 -16.87 -13.26 -19.52
N LEU A 172 -15.73 -13.86 -19.15
CA LEU A 172 -14.43 -13.56 -19.71
C LEU A 172 -13.76 -14.83 -20.21
N GLY A 173 -13.50 -14.90 -21.51
CA GLY A 173 -12.83 -16.05 -22.12
C GLY A 173 -13.58 -17.38 -22.01
N GLY A 174 -14.91 -17.35 -21.83
CA GLY A 174 -15.75 -18.53 -21.64
C GLY A 174 -15.91 -18.98 -20.18
N GLU A 175 -15.32 -18.27 -19.24
CA GLU A 175 -15.48 -18.48 -17.82
C GLU A 175 -16.28 -17.34 -17.19
N ARG A 176 -17.24 -17.70 -16.31
CA ARG A 176 -18.02 -16.73 -15.56
C ARG A 176 -17.32 -16.37 -14.26
N LEU A 177 -16.86 -15.12 -14.18
CA LEU A 177 -16.08 -14.60 -13.06
C LEU A 177 -16.91 -13.58 -12.30
N PHE A 178 -16.77 -13.60 -10.97
CA PHE A 178 -17.22 -12.53 -10.08
C PHE A 178 -16.04 -11.58 -9.82
N GLY A 179 -16.30 -10.29 -9.84
CA GLY A 179 -15.30 -9.27 -9.61
C GLY A 179 -15.90 -7.88 -9.56
N VAL A 180 -15.06 -6.87 -9.59
CA VAL A 180 -15.48 -5.48 -9.51
C VAL A 180 -14.97 -4.69 -10.71
N ALA A 181 -15.83 -3.79 -11.24
CA ALA A 181 -15.48 -2.90 -12.33
C ALA A 181 -15.11 -1.51 -11.83
N SER A 182 -14.03 -0.94 -12.40
CA SER A 182 -13.61 0.45 -12.16
C SER A 182 -12.90 1.02 -13.38
N ALA A 183 -13.24 2.25 -13.78
CA ALA A 183 -12.63 2.98 -14.89
C ALA A 183 -12.57 2.18 -16.21
N GLY A 184 -13.57 1.34 -16.47
CA GLY A 184 -13.63 0.49 -17.67
C GLY A 184 -12.87 -0.84 -17.59
N GLU A 185 -12.08 -1.05 -16.56
CA GLU A 185 -11.39 -2.32 -16.26
C GLU A 185 -12.27 -3.21 -15.36
N PHE A 186 -12.04 -4.53 -15.45
CA PHE A 186 -12.70 -5.51 -14.58
C PHE A 186 -11.62 -6.31 -13.83
N PHE A 187 -11.75 -6.35 -12.51
CA PHE A 187 -10.84 -7.03 -11.61
C PHE A 187 -11.52 -8.27 -11.05
N ALA A 188 -11.15 -9.42 -11.57
CA ALA A 188 -11.73 -10.70 -11.17
C ALA A 188 -11.28 -11.08 -9.75
N MET A 189 -12.22 -11.52 -8.92
CA MET A 189 -12.00 -12.00 -7.56
C MET A 189 -11.95 -13.53 -7.53
N ALA A 190 -12.96 -14.18 -8.12
CA ALA A 190 -13.11 -15.63 -8.11
C ALA A 190 -14.01 -16.11 -9.26
N PRO A 191 -13.98 -17.40 -9.62
CA PRO A 191 -15.01 -18.02 -10.42
C PRO A 191 -16.40 -17.85 -9.76
N ALA A 192 -17.41 -17.43 -10.54
CA ALA A 192 -18.75 -17.20 -10.00
C ALA A 192 -19.38 -18.49 -9.38
N ALA A 193 -18.96 -19.65 -9.87
CA ALA A 193 -19.38 -20.94 -9.30
C ALA A 193 -18.93 -21.12 -7.84
N SER A 194 -17.72 -20.62 -7.49
CA SER A 194 -17.19 -20.76 -6.13
C SER A 194 -17.95 -19.96 -5.08
N LEU A 195 -18.70 -18.92 -5.48
CA LEU A 195 -19.49 -18.10 -4.54
C LEU A 195 -20.80 -18.76 -4.14
N ARG A 196 -21.33 -19.68 -4.96
CA ARG A 196 -22.60 -20.37 -4.69
C ARG A 196 -22.50 -21.35 -3.53
N ASP A 197 -21.30 -21.80 -3.21
CA ASP A 197 -21.06 -22.72 -2.10
C ASP A 197 -21.02 -22.00 -0.73
N PHE A 198 -21.04 -20.65 -0.72
CA PHE A 198 -21.03 -19.82 0.49
C PHE A 198 -22.35 -19.06 0.75
N MET A 199 -23.33 -19.20 -0.12
CA MET A 199 -24.69 -18.64 0.04
C MET A 199 -25.69 -19.72 0.45
#